data_12108a0ebace47b3ad630d3bbc45b3e0
#
_entry.id   12108a0ebace47b3ad630d3bbc45b3e0
#
_cell.length_a   1.000
_cell.length_b   1.000
_cell.length_c   1.000
_cell.angle_alpha   90.00
_cell.angle_beta   90.00
_cell.angle_gamma   90.00
#
_symmetry.space_group_name_H-M   'P 1'
#
loop_
_entity.id
_entity.type
_entity.pdbx_description
1 polymer ?
#
loop_
_entity_poly.entity_id
_entity_poly.type
_entity_poly.pdbx_seq_one_letter_code
_entity_poly.pdbx_strand_id
1 'polypeptide(L)'
;AEYFWAGVGDALSKQPEVEYATSAGDLEHTAGLGLALAHTCSEPLFTYGVQGLEYVRQNLSSEAVKQIALDIVVNTGYVSNLTNQNDYYYNSSVAHAFYNATCSIPREGTYLHGEVVSLGVLVLFAYTGDTENLERYAAFNKQMGLPVTLEQVGLTEAEIPALCEYAHATNEWKQGNPEPFTDEKFAAAIKAANAYGHTL
;
A
#
# COMPACT_ATOMS: atom_id res chain seq x y z
N ALA A 1 -11.26 -11.37 12.10
CA ALA A 1 -10.79 -9.98 12.34
C ALA A 1 -9.45 -9.73 11.63
N GLU A 2 -8.50 -10.65 11.73
CA GLU A 2 -7.12 -10.49 11.22
C GLU A 2 -7.08 -10.27 9.70
N TYR A 3 -7.74 -11.12 8.91
CA TYR A 3 -7.80 -10.94 7.45
C TYR A 3 -8.59 -9.70 7.02
N PHE A 4 -9.57 -9.26 7.80
CA PHE A 4 -10.26 -8.00 7.57
C PHE A 4 -9.31 -6.82 7.78
N TRP A 5 -8.57 -6.83 8.87
CA TRP A 5 -7.55 -5.84 9.21
C TRP A 5 -6.45 -5.74 8.14
N ALA A 6 -5.87 -6.88 7.75
CA ALA A 6 -4.89 -6.92 6.68
C ALA A 6 -5.48 -6.50 5.32
N GLY A 7 -6.74 -6.87 5.03
CA GLY A 7 -7.44 -6.45 3.82
C GLY A 7 -7.61 -4.93 3.73
N VAL A 8 -7.86 -4.25 4.86
CA VAL A 8 -7.84 -2.77 4.91
C VAL A 8 -6.45 -2.26 4.57
N GLY A 9 -5.39 -2.86 5.16
CA GLY A 9 -4.00 -2.46 4.89
C GLY A 9 -3.60 -2.60 3.41
N ASP A 10 -4.06 -3.67 2.75
CA ASP A 10 -3.83 -3.86 1.31
C ASP A 10 -4.63 -2.86 0.47
N ALA A 11 -5.91 -2.70 0.76
CA ALA A 11 -6.79 -1.79 0.02
C ALA A 11 -6.34 -0.32 0.10
N LEU A 12 -5.67 0.10 1.18
CA LEU A 12 -5.07 1.43 1.31
C LEU A 12 -4.06 1.76 0.20
N SER A 13 -3.42 0.76 -0.39
CA SER A 13 -2.44 0.95 -1.46
C SER A 13 -3.07 1.30 -2.79
N LYS A 14 -4.33 0.90 -3.02
CA LYS A 14 -4.91 0.86 -4.36
C LYS A 14 -4.98 2.23 -5.02
N GLN A 15 -5.55 3.21 -4.34
CA GLN A 15 -5.64 4.56 -4.90
C GLN A 15 -4.25 5.19 -5.10
N PRO A 16 -3.37 5.32 -4.08
CA PRO A 16 -2.11 6.02 -4.26
C PRO A 16 -1.15 5.34 -5.24
N GLU A 17 -1.13 4.02 -5.32
CA GLU A 17 -0.27 3.32 -6.28
C GLU A 17 -0.74 3.51 -7.73
N VAL A 18 -2.05 3.44 -7.97
CA VAL A 18 -2.59 3.67 -9.31
C VAL A 18 -2.41 5.13 -9.73
N GLU A 19 -2.67 6.09 -8.83
CA GLU A 19 -2.42 7.52 -9.10
C GLU A 19 -0.96 7.77 -9.46
N TYR A 20 -0.03 7.20 -8.70
CA TYR A 20 1.39 7.33 -8.98
C TYR A 20 1.77 6.66 -10.29
N ALA A 21 1.40 5.40 -10.50
CA ALA A 21 1.77 4.65 -11.70
C ALA A 21 1.23 5.28 -13.00
N THR A 22 0.08 5.96 -12.94
CA THR A 22 -0.57 6.60 -14.08
C THR A 22 -0.17 8.07 -14.29
N SER A 23 0.70 8.62 -13.45
CA SER A 23 0.99 10.08 -13.46
C SER A 23 1.79 10.57 -14.66
N ALA A 24 2.38 9.68 -15.47
CA ALA A 24 3.34 10.05 -16.53
C ALA A 24 2.70 10.48 -17.85
N GLY A 25 1.40 10.32 -18.08
CA GLY A 25 0.90 10.67 -19.40
C GLY A 25 -0.56 10.32 -19.69
N ASP A 26 -0.91 10.39 -20.97
CA ASP A 26 -2.23 10.09 -21.47
C ASP A 26 -2.56 8.60 -21.30
N LEU A 27 -3.71 8.32 -20.71
CA LEU A 27 -4.18 6.98 -20.47
C LEU A 27 -5.16 6.54 -21.55
N GLU A 28 -5.06 5.28 -21.95
CA GLU A 28 -6.12 4.65 -22.70
C GLU A 28 -7.41 4.58 -21.89
N HIS A 29 -8.56 4.45 -22.61
CA HIS A 29 -9.89 4.47 -21.99
C HIS A 29 -10.02 3.54 -20.79
N THR A 30 -9.55 2.29 -20.90
CA THR A 30 -9.68 1.29 -19.83
C THR A 30 -8.81 1.64 -18.62
N ALA A 31 -7.58 2.09 -18.82
CA ALA A 31 -6.70 2.56 -17.75
C ALA A 31 -7.26 3.82 -17.07
N GLY A 32 -7.79 4.76 -17.86
CA GLY A 32 -8.45 5.97 -17.34
C GLY A 32 -9.68 5.66 -16.49
N LEU A 33 -10.48 4.66 -16.88
CA LEU A 33 -11.58 4.16 -16.07
C LEU A 33 -11.08 3.54 -14.76
N GLY A 34 -9.99 2.77 -14.82
CA GLY A 34 -9.33 2.19 -13.64
C GLY A 34 -8.87 3.26 -12.65
N LEU A 35 -8.24 4.33 -13.13
CA LEU A 35 -7.85 5.48 -12.31
C LEU A 35 -9.07 6.17 -11.68
N ALA A 36 -10.12 6.41 -12.45
CA ALA A 36 -11.34 7.03 -11.93
C ALA A 36 -11.99 6.19 -10.81
N LEU A 37 -11.98 4.86 -10.94
CA LEU A 37 -12.45 3.96 -9.89
C LEU A 37 -11.48 3.91 -8.70
N ALA A 38 -10.17 4.00 -8.91
CA ALA A 38 -9.19 4.01 -7.81
C ALA A 38 -9.46 5.15 -6.81
N HIS A 39 -9.93 6.30 -7.28
CA HIS A 39 -10.35 7.43 -6.42
C HIS A 39 -11.49 7.09 -5.45
N THR A 40 -12.16 5.97 -5.62
CA THR A 40 -13.23 5.52 -4.70
C THR A 40 -12.74 4.59 -3.59
N CYS A 41 -11.46 4.18 -3.61
CA CYS A 41 -10.95 3.12 -2.72
C CYS A 41 -10.55 3.65 -1.34
N SER A 42 -9.97 4.83 -1.20
CA SER A 42 -9.39 5.27 0.08
C SER A 42 -10.42 5.82 1.08
N GLU A 43 -11.39 6.62 0.63
CA GLU A 43 -12.33 7.29 1.54
C GLU A 43 -13.22 6.33 2.37
N PRO A 44 -13.75 5.22 1.83
CA PRO A 44 -14.46 4.25 2.66
C PRO A 44 -13.58 3.66 3.77
N LEU A 45 -12.29 3.42 3.50
CA LEU A 45 -11.35 2.88 4.49
C LEU A 45 -11.16 3.85 5.65
N PHE A 46 -10.92 5.13 5.37
CA PHE A 46 -10.80 6.16 6.42
C PHE A 46 -12.11 6.36 7.19
N THR A 47 -13.24 6.32 6.50
CA THR A 47 -14.56 6.58 7.11
C THR A 47 -15.00 5.43 8.01
N TYR A 48 -14.79 4.19 7.58
CA TYR A 48 -15.41 3.02 8.20
C TYR A 48 -14.42 2.01 8.79
N GLY A 49 -13.12 2.11 8.47
CA GLY A 49 -12.12 1.09 8.79
C GLY A 49 -12.03 0.78 10.28
N VAL A 50 -11.82 1.80 11.10
CA VAL A 50 -11.69 1.64 12.57
C VAL A 50 -12.96 1.05 13.18
N GLN A 51 -14.11 1.63 12.85
CA GLN A 51 -15.39 1.12 13.36
C GLN A 51 -15.69 -0.30 12.85
N GLY A 52 -15.43 -0.56 11.56
CA GLY A 52 -15.60 -1.90 10.96
C GLY A 52 -14.77 -2.95 11.68
N LEU A 53 -13.49 -2.63 11.97
CA LEU A 53 -12.59 -3.55 12.69
C LEU A 53 -13.09 -3.85 14.11
N GLU A 54 -13.62 -2.86 14.83
CA GLU A 54 -14.21 -3.05 16.15
C GLU A 54 -15.39 -4.03 16.11
N TYR A 55 -16.31 -3.89 15.14
CA TYR A 55 -17.43 -4.81 14.96
C TYR A 55 -16.99 -6.22 14.60
N VAL A 56 -16.03 -6.35 13.67
CA VAL A 56 -15.51 -7.66 13.26
C VAL A 56 -14.80 -8.38 14.42
N ARG A 57 -14.08 -7.65 15.28
CA ARG A 57 -13.47 -8.22 16.51
C ARG A 57 -14.51 -8.78 17.49
N GLN A 58 -15.69 -8.22 17.50
CA GLN A 58 -16.82 -8.69 18.30
C GLN A 58 -17.68 -9.74 17.58
N ASN A 59 -17.30 -10.15 16.38
CA ASN A 59 -18.07 -11.04 15.48
C ASN A 59 -19.48 -10.48 15.17
N LEU A 60 -19.57 -9.17 15.01
CA LEU A 60 -20.79 -8.46 14.67
C LEU A 60 -20.74 -7.92 13.24
N SER A 61 -21.90 -7.87 12.58
CA SER A 61 -22.07 -7.18 11.32
C SER A 61 -22.55 -5.74 11.54
N SER A 62 -22.17 -4.84 10.62
CA SER A 62 -22.62 -3.46 10.60
C SER A 62 -22.52 -2.89 9.19
N GLU A 63 -23.07 -1.69 8.96
CA GLU A 63 -22.89 -0.99 7.70
C GLU A 63 -21.38 -0.71 7.44
N ALA A 64 -20.61 -0.36 8.47
CA ALA A 64 -19.18 -0.16 8.34
C ALA A 64 -18.46 -1.43 7.87
N VAL A 65 -18.76 -2.60 8.44
CA VAL A 65 -18.19 -3.89 7.97
C VAL A 65 -18.54 -4.16 6.53
N LYS A 66 -19.77 -3.91 6.13
CA LYS A 66 -20.24 -4.09 4.75
C LYS A 66 -19.53 -3.17 3.77
N GLN A 67 -19.39 -1.88 4.09
CA GLN A 67 -18.71 -0.90 3.24
C GLN A 67 -17.26 -1.28 3.03
N ILE A 68 -16.54 -1.65 4.09
CA ILE A 68 -15.14 -2.11 3.99
C ILE A 68 -15.02 -3.41 3.18
N ALA A 69 -15.91 -4.40 3.41
CA ALA A 69 -15.86 -5.64 2.67
C ALA A 69 -16.11 -5.44 1.16
N LEU A 70 -17.03 -4.53 0.80
CA LEU A 70 -17.29 -4.17 -0.59
C LEU A 70 -16.09 -3.41 -1.19
N ASP A 71 -15.47 -2.53 -0.45
CA ASP A 71 -14.30 -1.80 -0.91
C ASP A 71 -13.13 -2.75 -1.19
N ILE A 72 -12.79 -3.62 -0.23
CA ILE A 72 -11.71 -4.61 -0.37
C ILE A 72 -11.95 -5.57 -1.54
N VAL A 73 -13.19 -6.03 -1.77
CA VAL A 73 -13.45 -7.07 -2.77
C VAL A 73 -13.86 -6.49 -4.12
N VAL A 74 -14.74 -5.49 -4.13
CA VAL A 74 -15.34 -4.96 -5.36
C VAL A 74 -14.52 -3.82 -5.93
N ASN A 75 -14.27 -2.74 -5.15
CA ASN A 75 -13.56 -1.58 -5.65
C ASN A 75 -12.13 -1.95 -6.07
N THR A 76 -11.35 -2.54 -5.16
CA THR A 76 -9.98 -2.94 -5.47
C THR A 76 -9.92 -3.99 -6.58
N GLY A 77 -10.90 -4.91 -6.63
CA GLY A 77 -11.00 -5.93 -7.66
C GLY A 77 -11.23 -5.35 -9.06
N TYR A 78 -12.16 -4.40 -9.19
CA TYR A 78 -12.38 -3.71 -10.48
C TYR A 78 -11.17 -2.88 -10.88
N VAL A 79 -10.60 -2.11 -9.96
CA VAL A 79 -9.40 -1.31 -10.24
C VAL A 79 -8.26 -2.21 -10.71
N SER A 80 -7.99 -3.32 -10.01
CA SER A 80 -6.94 -4.26 -10.38
C SER A 80 -7.14 -4.84 -11.79
N ASN A 81 -8.37 -5.18 -12.15
CA ASN A 81 -8.66 -5.69 -13.49
C ASN A 81 -8.46 -4.64 -14.59
N LEU A 82 -8.80 -3.37 -14.32
CA LEU A 82 -8.71 -2.30 -15.32
C LEU A 82 -7.30 -1.71 -15.45
N THR A 83 -6.45 -1.85 -14.43
CA THR A 83 -5.11 -1.27 -14.37
C THR A 83 -3.98 -2.29 -14.63
N ASN A 84 -4.33 -3.55 -14.86
CA ASN A 84 -3.40 -4.63 -15.19
C ASN A 84 -3.86 -5.33 -16.46
N GLN A 85 -3.29 -4.98 -17.62
CA GLN A 85 -3.59 -5.51 -18.92
C GLN A 85 -2.30 -6.02 -19.59
N ASN A 86 -2.42 -6.63 -20.77
CA ASN A 86 -1.26 -7.21 -21.47
C ASN A 86 -0.22 -6.18 -21.88
N ASP A 87 -0.62 -4.94 -22.11
CA ASP A 87 0.15 -3.84 -22.68
C ASP A 87 0.49 -2.73 -21.68
N TYR A 88 -0.07 -2.77 -20.47
CA TYR A 88 0.27 -1.86 -19.39
C TYR A 88 0.07 -2.47 -17.99
N TYR A 89 0.80 -1.93 -17.01
CA TYR A 89 0.74 -2.32 -15.62
C TYR A 89 0.76 -1.09 -14.71
N TYR A 90 -0.42 -0.71 -14.21
CA TYR A 90 -0.61 0.42 -13.28
C TYR A 90 -1.22 -0.02 -11.94
N ASN A 91 -1.36 -1.33 -11.74
CA ASN A 91 -2.08 -1.92 -10.61
C ASN A 91 -1.39 -1.75 -9.26
N SER A 92 -0.07 -1.75 -9.26
CA SER A 92 0.78 -1.61 -8.07
C SER A 92 2.12 -0.96 -8.43
N SER A 93 2.80 -0.39 -7.44
CA SER A 93 4.04 0.36 -7.63
C SER A 93 4.98 0.24 -6.41
N VAL A 94 5.36 1.34 -5.78
CA VAL A 94 6.36 1.40 -4.70
C VAL A 94 5.95 0.58 -3.47
N ALA A 95 4.68 0.62 -3.06
CA ALA A 95 4.21 -0.09 -1.86
C ALA A 95 4.35 -1.62 -2.03
N HIS A 96 3.95 -2.12 -3.19
CA HIS A 96 4.09 -3.54 -3.50
C HIS A 96 5.53 -3.94 -3.85
N ALA A 97 6.33 -3.06 -4.46
CA ALA A 97 7.78 -3.31 -4.63
C ALA A 97 8.46 -3.52 -3.28
N PHE A 98 8.13 -2.67 -2.29
CA PHE A 98 8.59 -2.83 -0.91
C PHE A 98 8.13 -4.17 -0.32
N TYR A 99 6.82 -4.47 -0.34
CA TYR A 99 6.30 -5.74 0.17
C TYR A 99 6.97 -6.95 -0.47
N ASN A 100 7.02 -7.00 -1.80
CA ASN A 100 7.57 -8.14 -2.53
C ASN A 100 9.07 -8.34 -2.22
N ALA A 101 9.84 -7.26 -2.06
CA ALA A 101 11.23 -7.34 -1.62
C ALA A 101 11.35 -7.94 -0.21
N THR A 102 10.45 -7.59 0.71
CA THR A 102 10.47 -8.15 2.08
C THR A 102 10.26 -9.65 2.11
N CYS A 103 9.56 -10.23 1.13
CA CYS A 103 9.33 -11.68 1.04
C CYS A 103 10.61 -12.49 0.85
N SER A 104 11.68 -11.87 0.34
CA SER A 104 12.99 -12.52 0.14
C SER A 104 13.94 -12.34 1.32
N ILE A 105 13.56 -11.58 2.35
CA ILE A 105 14.39 -11.33 3.52
C ILE A 105 13.99 -12.31 4.64
N PRO A 106 14.94 -13.14 5.14
CA PRO A 106 14.69 -13.95 6.32
C PRO A 106 14.39 -13.06 7.53
N ARG A 107 13.27 -13.31 8.20
CA ARG A 107 12.86 -12.57 9.40
C ARG A 107 12.03 -13.45 10.32
N GLU A 108 12.05 -13.15 11.60
CA GLU A 108 11.21 -13.83 12.58
C GLU A 108 9.76 -13.34 12.47
N GLY A 109 8.81 -14.24 12.77
CA GLY A 109 7.39 -13.91 12.73
C GLY A 109 6.72 -14.23 11.38
N THR A 110 5.41 -14.05 11.38
CA THR A 110 4.57 -14.21 10.19
C THR A 110 3.78 -12.90 10.03
N TYR A 111 3.89 -12.31 8.87
CA TYR A 111 3.26 -11.03 8.55
C TYR A 111 2.31 -11.22 7.39
N LEU A 112 1.10 -10.68 7.50
CA LEU A 112 0.12 -10.74 6.44
C LEU A 112 0.50 -9.76 5.31
N HIS A 113 0.10 -10.11 4.08
CA HIS A 113 0.36 -9.30 2.89
C HIS A 113 0.00 -7.82 3.11
N GLY A 114 -1.27 -7.54 3.40
CA GLY A 114 -1.75 -6.17 3.53
C GLY A 114 -1.20 -5.43 4.77
N GLU A 115 -0.81 -6.16 5.81
CA GLU A 115 -0.08 -5.58 6.94
C GLU A 115 1.22 -4.91 6.45
N VAL A 116 2.03 -5.62 5.69
CA VAL A 116 3.30 -5.08 5.19
C VAL A 116 3.09 -4.07 4.06
N VAL A 117 2.10 -4.29 3.19
CA VAL A 117 1.74 -3.33 2.13
C VAL A 117 1.34 -1.98 2.72
N SER A 118 0.63 -1.94 3.85
CA SER A 118 0.25 -0.67 4.49
C SER A 118 1.46 0.18 4.91
N LEU A 119 2.57 -0.43 5.35
CA LEU A 119 3.83 0.26 5.57
C LEU A 119 4.45 0.71 4.24
N GLY A 120 4.37 -0.14 3.21
CA GLY A 120 4.80 0.20 1.85
C GLY A 120 4.10 1.44 1.28
N VAL A 121 2.84 1.70 1.65
CA VAL A 121 2.13 2.94 1.27
C VAL A 121 2.80 4.17 1.89
N LEU A 122 3.28 4.09 3.12
CA LEU A 122 4.05 5.17 3.73
C LEU A 122 5.39 5.38 3.00
N VAL A 123 6.02 4.29 2.54
CA VAL A 123 7.22 4.37 1.69
C VAL A 123 6.90 5.04 0.36
N LEU A 124 5.74 4.76 -0.26
CA LEU A 124 5.31 5.43 -1.50
C LEU A 124 5.17 6.95 -1.31
N PHE A 125 4.51 7.40 -0.25
CA PHE A 125 4.36 8.83 -0.01
C PHE A 125 5.70 9.52 0.31
N ALA A 126 6.59 8.85 1.05
CA ALA A 126 7.95 9.34 1.25
C ALA A 126 8.74 9.38 -0.08
N TYR A 127 8.53 8.41 -0.97
CA TYR A 127 9.17 8.34 -2.28
C TYR A 127 8.72 9.48 -3.22
N THR A 128 7.45 9.83 -3.18
CA THR A 128 6.87 10.92 -3.98
C THR A 128 7.05 12.30 -3.33
N GLY A 129 7.43 12.36 -2.06
CA GLY A 129 7.52 13.60 -1.28
C GLY A 129 6.16 14.16 -0.85
N ASP A 130 5.11 13.34 -0.88
CA ASP A 130 3.76 13.71 -0.44
C ASP A 130 3.65 13.60 1.09
N THR A 131 4.09 14.64 1.78
CA THR A 131 4.12 14.67 3.25
C THR A 131 2.72 14.70 3.87
N GLU A 132 1.74 15.33 3.22
CA GLU A 132 0.36 15.42 3.72
C GLU A 132 -0.29 14.02 3.77
N ASN A 133 -0.19 13.26 2.71
CA ASN A 133 -0.71 11.89 2.69
C ASN A 133 0.14 10.95 3.54
N LEU A 134 1.47 11.12 3.63
CA LEU A 134 2.29 10.36 4.57
C LEU A 134 1.75 10.50 6.01
N GLU A 135 1.50 11.73 6.46
CA GLU A 135 0.95 12.01 7.78
C GLU A 135 -0.45 11.42 7.98
N ARG A 136 -1.33 11.62 7.01
CA ARG A 136 -2.72 11.12 7.05
C ARG A 136 -2.79 9.60 7.16
N TYR A 137 -2.04 8.89 6.30
CA TYR A 137 -2.06 7.44 6.25
C TYR A 137 -1.33 6.81 7.44
N ALA A 138 -0.23 7.41 7.90
CA ALA A 138 0.47 6.93 9.09
C ALA A 138 -0.38 7.08 10.36
N ALA A 139 -1.12 8.18 10.50
CA ALA A 139 -2.07 8.36 11.60
C ALA A 139 -3.20 7.31 11.55
N PHE A 140 -3.71 7.00 10.37
CA PHE A 140 -4.70 5.94 10.19
C PHE A 140 -4.12 4.55 10.50
N ASN A 141 -2.93 4.23 9.99
CA ASN A 141 -2.25 2.98 10.31
C ASN A 141 -2.13 2.80 11.83
N LYS A 142 -1.68 3.83 12.54
CA LYS A 142 -1.59 3.81 14.00
C LYS A 142 -2.95 3.53 14.67
N GLN A 143 -4.04 4.17 14.21
CA GLN A 143 -5.38 3.94 14.76
C GLN A 143 -5.87 2.50 14.51
N MET A 144 -5.55 1.95 13.35
CA MET A 144 -5.90 0.58 12.96
C MET A 144 -4.99 -0.47 13.63
N GLY A 145 -3.86 -0.08 14.22
CA GLY A 145 -2.81 -0.99 14.68
C GLY A 145 -2.04 -1.63 13.51
N LEU A 146 -2.06 -1.01 12.33
CA LEU A 146 -1.21 -1.35 11.19
C LEU A 146 0.20 -0.79 11.41
N PRO A 147 1.25 -1.41 10.83
CA PRO A 147 2.62 -0.98 11.04
C PRO A 147 2.90 0.41 10.48
N VAL A 148 3.74 1.14 11.21
CA VAL A 148 4.28 2.46 10.82
C VAL A 148 5.80 2.49 10.84
N THR A 149 6.47 1.43 11.35
CA THR A 149 7.93 1.29 11.38
C THR A 149 8.37 -0.07 10.84
N LEU A 150 9.65 -0.17 10.46
CA LEU A 150 10.25 -1.41 9.96
C LEU A 150 10.25 -2.53 11.04
N GLU A 151 10.49 -2.16 12.29
CA GLU A 151 10.56 -3.12 13.40
C GLU A 151 9.23 -3.83 13.62
N GLN A 152 8.12 -3.16 13.35
CA GLN A 152 6.78 -3.73 13.47
C GLN A 152 6.50 -4.83 12.43
N VAL A 153 7.30 -4.90 11.37
CA VAL A 153 7.26 -5.96 10.36
C VAL A 153 8.52 -6.83 10.36
N GLY A 154 9.26 -6.83 11.47
CA GLY A 154 10.44 -7.68 11.68
C GLY A 154 11.66 -7.30 10.85
N LEU A 155 11.78 -6.04 10.46
CA LEU A 155 12.90 -5.47 9.71
C LEU A 155 13.57 -4.35 10.50
N THR A 156 14.76 -3.97 10.07
CA THR A 156 15.48 -2.79 10.55
C THR A 156 16.09 -2.04 9.38
N GLU A 157 16.72 -0.90 9.60
CA GLU A 157 17.42 -0.19 8.53
C GLU A 157 18.62 -0.97 7.96
N ALA A 158 19.11 -2.00 8.65
CA ALA A 158 20.20 -2.84 8.16
C ALA A 158 19.79 -3.66 6.91
N GLU A 159 18.51 -3.99 6.77
CA GLU A 159 17.98 -4.73 5.62
C GLU A 159 17.70 -3.84 4.40
N ILE A 160 17.79 -2.50 4.48
CA ILE A 160 17.48 -1.61 3.36
C ILE A 160 18.29 -1.91 2.09
N PRO A 161 19.61 -2.20 2.12
CA PRO A 161 20.35 -2.59 0.91
C PRO A 161 19.79 -3.85 0.26
N ALA A 162 19.39 -4.86 1.04
CA ALA A 162 18.79 -6.08 0.53
C ALA A 162 17.38 -5.84 -0.02
N LEU A 163 16.59 -4.95 0.60
CA LEU A 163 15.29 -4.53 0.07
C LEU A 163 15.42 -3.91 -1.31
N CYS A 164 16.42 -3.04 -1.53
CA CYS A 164 16.70 -2.46 -2.85
C CYS A 164 17.06 -3.57 -3.87
N GLU A 165 17.97 -4.46 -3.51
CA GLU A 165 18.39 -5.56 -4.39
C GLU A 165 17.22 -6.46 -4.79
N TYR A 166 16.40 -6.90 -3.84
CA TYR A 166 15.27 -7.78 -4.13
C TYR A 166 14.12 -7.07 -4.86
N ALA A 167 13.95 -5.77 -4.66
CA ALA A 167 12.96 -4.98 -5.39
C ALA A 167 13.18 -5.00 -6.91
N HIS A 168 14.43 -5.08 -7.39
CA HIS A 168 14.76 -5.17 -8.82
C HIS A 168 14.09 -6.36 -9.53
N ALA A 169 13.78 -7.43 -8.82
CA ALA A 169 13.14 -8.62 -9.39
C ALA A 169 11.62 -8.44 -9.57
N THR A 170 11.02 -7.45 -8.92
CA THR A 170 9.57 -7.25 -8.89
C THR A 170 9.03 -6.68 -10.20
N ASN A 171 7.75 -6.92 -10.47
CA ASN A 171 7.08 -6.31 -11.62
C ASN A 171 6.94 -4.80 -11.44
N GLU A 172 6.69 -4.38 -10.22
CA GLU A 172 6.53 -2.98 -9.83
C GLU A 172 7.77 -2.16 -10.15
N TRP A 173 8.96 -2.71 -9.86
CA TRP A 173 10.24 -2.08 -10.23
C TRP A 173 10.39 -1.89 -11.73
N LYS A 174 9.92 -2.87 -12.51
CA LYS A 174 10.11 -2.90 -13.97
C LYS A 174 9.06 -2.10 -14.74
N GLN A 175 7.83 -2.01 -14.24
CA GLN A 175 6.67 -1.55 -15.01
C GLN A 175 5.75 -0.59 -14.25
N GLY A 176 5.66 -0.67 -12.93
CA GLY A 176 4.66 0.04 -12.10
C GLY A 176 5.00 1.50 -11.80
N ASN A 177 5.83 2.17 -12.60
CA ASN A 177 6.31 3.51 -12.27
C ASN A 177 6.36 4.43 -13.48
N PRO A 178 6.01 5.71 -13.30
CA PRO A 178 6.11 6.73 -14.34
C PRO A 178 7.56 7.11 -14.69
N GLU A 179 8.49 6.84 -13.79
CA GLU A 179 9.93 7.08 -13.93
C GLU A 179 10.73 5.86 -13.44
N PRO A 180 11.96 5.63 -13.94
CA PRO A 180 12.79 4.52 -13.45
C PRO A 180 13.04 4.62 -11.95
N PHE A 181 12.90 3.51 -11.23
CA PHE A 181 13.33 3.41 -9.84
C PHE A 181 14.85 3.56 -9.74
N THR A 182 15.33 4.17 -8.64
CA THR A 182 16.74 4.12 -8.23
C THR A 182 16.86 3.63 -6.80
N ASP A 183 17.93 2.91 -6.49
CA ASP A 183 18.19 2.40 -5.15
C ASP A 183 18.31 3.52 -4.15
N GLU A 184 18.95 4.64 -4.53
CA GLU A 184 19.11 5.78 -3.64
C GLU A 184 17.78 6.40 -3.23
N LYS A 185 16.88 6.60 -4.20
CA LYS A 185 15.55 7.20 -3.93
C LYS A 185 14.69 6.24 -3.10
N PHE A 186 14.71 4.95 -3.44
CA PHE A 186 13.94 3.93 -2.72
C PHE A 186 14.45 3.74 -1.29
N ALA A 187 15.77 3.62 -1.08
CA ALA A 187 16.37 3.54 0.24
C ALA A 187 16.08 4.79 1.10
N ALA A 188 16.16 5.98 0.51
CA ALA A 188 15.84 7.23 1.19
C ALA A 188 14.37 7.27 1.62
N ALA A 189 13.46 6.82 0.77
CA ALA A 189 12.03 6.75 1.05
C ALA A 189 11.72 5.78 2.22
N ILE A 190 12.33 4.59 2.22
CA ILE A 190 12.18 3.62 3.31
C ILE A 190 12.64 4.24 4.64
N LYS A 191 13.83 4.88 4.66
CA LYS A 191 14.34 5.55 5.86
C LYS A 191 13.43 6.68 6.33
N ALA A 192 12.94 7.51 5.41
CA ALA A 192 12.07 8.63 5.73
C ALA A 192 10.72 8.16 6.33
N ALA A 193 10.10 7.14 5.73
CA ALA A 193 8.88 6.55 6.25
C ALA A 193 9.09 5.95 7.65
N ASN A 194 10.18 5.19 7.85
CA ASN A 194 10.55 4.62 9.15
C ASN A 194 10.79 5.70 10.21
N ALA A 195 11.58 6.72 9.87
CA ALA A 195 11.86 7.83 10.77
C ALA A 195 10.57 8.58 11.17
N TYR A 196 9.65 8.81 10.21
CA TYR A 196 8.36 9.41 10.52
C TYR A 196 7.53 8.53 11.46
N GLY A 197 7.47 7.22 11.20
CA GLY A 197 6.77 6.26 12.06
C GLY A 197 7.24 6.30 13.52
N HIS A 198 8.53 6.49 13.76
CA HIS A 198 9.09 6.63 15.11
C HIS A 198 8.70 7.94 15.83
N THR A 199 8.14 8.92 15.13
CA THR A 199 7.63 10.16 15.76
C THR A 199 6.20 10.01 16.29
N LEU A 200 5.50 8.96 15.93
CA LEU A 200 4.11 8.70 16.31
C LEU A 200 3.98 7.91 17.61
#